data_17c1dd088d30ee2efeda13707679c924
#
_entry.id   17c1dd088d30ee2efeda13707679c924
#
_cell.length_a   1.000
_cell.length_b   1.000
_cell.length_c   1.000
_cell.angle_alpha   90.00
_cell.angle_beta   90.00
_cell.angle_gamma   90.00
#
_symmetry.space_group_name_H-M   'P 1'
#
loop_
_entity.id
_entity.type
_entity.pdbx_description
1 polymer ?
#
loop_
_entity_poly.entity_id
_entity_poly.type
_entity_poly.pdbx_seq_one_letter_code
_entity_poly.pdbx_strand_id
1 'polypeptide(L)'
;GWTGDNGDPDNFIYVLLDKDAATIGSAGNVSFYRSDELHEVNIKAREIYDQKKRAELYKKAQEIIHRDVPWVPLAHATQINAFRKTVHDYFLHPTSRKFFYPAWIEK
;
A
#
# COMPACT_ATOMS: atom_id res chain seq x y z
N GLY A 1 -6.52 -7.87 2.49
CA GLY A 1 -5.28 -7.22 2.88
C GLY A 1 -4.46 -6.74 1.69
N TRP A 2 -3.58 -5.78 1.93
CA TRP A 2 -2.68 -5.21 0.93
C TRP A 2 -1.31 -4.92 1.56
N THR A 3 -0.24 -5.28 0.90
CA THR A 3 1.13 -5.04 1.38
C THR A 3 1.88 -3.96 0.59
N GLY A 4 1.28 -3.49 -0.49
CA GLY A 4 1.90 -2.56 -1.44
C GLY A 4 2.96 -3.22 -2.33
N ASP A 5 3.17 -2.65 -3.50
CA ASP A 5 4.12 -3.18 -4.49
C ASP A 5 5.46 -2.44 -4.48
N ASN A 6 5.48 -1.19 -4.07
CA ASN A 6 6.63 -0.29 -4.23
C ASN A 6 6.93 0.60 -3.01
N GLY A 7 6.15 0.49 -1.93
CA GLY A 7 6.32 1.33 -0.73
C GLY A 7 5.84 2.78 -0.87
N ASP A 8 5.22 3.15 -1.99
CA ASP A 8 4.63 4.48 -2.19
C ASP A 8 3.21 4.53 -1.61
N PRO A 9 2.81 5.62 -0.90
CA PRO A 9 1.44 5.78 -0.40
C PRO A 9 0.36 5.73 -1.46
N ASP A 10 0.66 6.12 -2.70
CA ASP A 10 -0.24 6.03 -3.86
C ASP A 10 -0.75 4.61 -4.07
N ASN A 11 0.11 3.62 -3.88
CA ASN A 11 -0.22 2.20 -4.05
C ASN A 11 -1.24 1.68 -3.03
N PHE A 12 -1.49 2.44 -1.96
CA PHE A 12 -2.56 2.17 -1.00
C PHE A 12 -3.78 3.07 -1.25
N ILE A 13 -3.57 4.38 -1.25
CA ILE A 13 -4.68 5.34 -1.19
C ILE A 13 -5.39 5.43 -2.55
N TYR A 14 -4.66 5.60 -3.64
CA TYR A 14 -5.27 5.68 -4.97
C TYR A 14 -5.87 4.33 -5.39
N VAL A 15 -5.09 3.26 -5.28
CA VAL A 15 -5.51 1.93 -5.76
C VAL A 15 -6.75 1.40 -5.02
N LEU A 16 -6.86 1.68 -3.72
CA LEU A 16 -7.88 1.06 -2.88
C LEU A 16 -9.03 1.98 -2.49
N LEU A 17 -8.88 3.31 -2.61
CA LEU A 17 -9.87 4.27 -2.10
C LEU A 17 -10.21 5.40 -3.08
N ASP A 18 -9.47 5.56 -4.18
CA ASP A 18 -9.82 6.57 -5.17
C ASP A 18 -11.09 6.19 -5.95
N LYS A 19 -11.87 7.21 -6.34
CA LYS A 19 -13.09 7.00 -7.15
C LYS A 19 -12.83 6.33 -8.48
N ASP A 20 -11.66 6.54 -9.10
CA ASP A 20 -11.28 5.92 -10.37
C ASP A 20 -11.07 4.41 -10.24
N ALA A 21 -10.67 3.95 -9.05
CA ALA A 21 -10.50 2.53 -8.74
C ALA A 21 -11.83 1.83 -8.40
N ALA A 22 -12.95 2.55 -8.37
CA ALA A 22 -14.29 2.01 -8.13
C ALA A 22 -14.99 1.60 -9.45
N THR A 23 -14.38 0.68 -10.20
CA THR A 23 -14.87 0.24 -11.51
C THR A 23 -15.53 -1.14 -11.41
N ILE A 24 -16.76 -1.27 -11.92
CA ILE A 24 -17.48 -2.55 -11.93
C ILE A 24 -16.68 -3.60 -12.71
N GLY A 25 -16.48 -4.76 -12.12
CA GLY A 25 -15.75 -5.89 -12.72
C GLY A 25 -14.24 -5.89 -12.49
N SER A 26 -13.62 -4.77 -12.06
CA SER A 26 -12.19 -4.69 -11.79
C SER A 26 -11.82 -3.72 -10.66
N ALA A 27 -12.70 -3.59 -9.65
CA ALA A 27 -12.51 -2.62 -8.59
C ALA A 27 -11.37 -2.99 -7.64
N GLY A 28 -10.34 -2.15 -7.56
CA GLY A 28 -9.42 -2.11 -6.42
C GLY A 28 -10.10 -1.52 -5.19
N ASN A 29 -10.86 -0.45 -5.39
CA ASN A 29 -11.72 0.17 -4.38
C ASN A 29 -13.03 -0.63 -4.22
N VAL A 30 -12.97 -1.70 -3.44
CA VAL A 30 -14.11 -2.62 -3.22
C VAL A 30 -15.23 -2.02 -2.38
N SER A 31 -14.98 -0.92 -1.67
CA SER A 31 -16.01 -0.17 -0.95
C SER A 31 -16.85 0.69 -1.89
N PHE A 32 -16.41 0.89 -3.13
CA PHE A 32 -17.00 1.83 -4.08
C PHE A 32 -17.13 3.26 -3.52
N TYR A 33 -16.28 3.61 -2.57
CA TYR A 33 -16.20 4.96 -2.03
C TYR A 33 -15.83 5.96 -3.11
N ARG A 34 -16.54 7.08 -3.16
CA ARG A 34 -16.33 8.13 -4.16
C ARG A 34 -16.25 9.48 -3.50
N SER A 35 -15.08 10.12 -3.55
CA SER A 35 -14.83 11.45 -3.02
C SER A 35 -14.02 12.24 -4.04
N ASP A 36 -14.58 13.34 -4.52
CA ASP A 36 -13.87 14.25 -5.41
C ASP A 36 -12.74 14.95 -4.65
N GLU A 37 -12.94 15.28 -3.38
CA GLU A 37 -11.90 15.88 -2.54
C GLU A 37 -10.69 14.96 -2.38
N LEU A 38 -10.89 13.66 -2.11
CA LEU A 38 -9.80 12.69 -2.03
C LEU A 38 -9.10 12.54 -3.37
N HIS A 39 -9.86 12.45 -4.45
CA HIS A 39 -9.33 12.32 -5.80
C HIS A 39 -8.40 13.48 -6.16
N GLU A 40 -8.82 14.73 -5.95
CA GLU A 40 -7.98 15.91 -6.22
C GLU A 40 -6.66 15.87 -5.44
N VAL A 41 -6.70 15.47 -4.17
CA VAL A 41 -5.50 15.35 -3.34
C VAL A 41 -4.58 14.25 -3.87
N ASN A 42 -5.13 13.10 -4.26
CA ASN A 42 -4.37 11.98 -4.82
C ASN A 42 -3.67 12.38 -6.13
N ILE A 43 -4.40 13.01 -7.07
CA ILE A 43 -3.82 13.44 -8.35
C ILE A 43 -2.68 14.45 -8.11
N LYS A 44 -2.89 15.47 -7.28
CA LYS A 44 -1.85 16.43 -6.93
C LYS A 44 -0.61 15.76 -6.32
N ALA A 45 -0.81 14.77 -5.43
CA ALA A 45 0.30 14.06 -4.80
C ALA A 45 1.14 13.23 -5.79
N ARG A 46 0.52 12.74 -6.87
CA ARG A 46 1.20 11.98 -7.94
C ARG A 46 2.04 12.87 -8.85
N GLU A 47 1.69 14.15 -9.00
CA GLU A 47 2.38 15.11 -9.87
C GLU A 47 3.58 15.80 -9.20
N ILE A 48 3.72 15.70 -7.88
CA ILE A 48 4.76 16.40 -7.11
C ILE A 48 5.93 15.48 -6.78
N TYR A 49 7.16 15.91 -7.15
CA TYR A 49 8.40 15.20 -6.77
C TYR A 49 8.90 15.53 -5.37
N ASP A 50 8.58 16.72 -4.84
CA ASP A 50 9.02 17.14 -3.50
C ASP A 50 8.39 16.25 -2.44
N GLN A 51 9.22 15.46 -1.76
CA GLN A 51 8.76 14.47 -0.78
C GLN A 51 8.01 15.11 0.40
N LYS A 52 8.41 16.30 0.84
CA LYS A 52 7.73 16.98 1.96
C LYS A 52 6.34 17.43 1.57
N LYS A 53 6.21 18.05 0.40
CA LYS A 53 4.90 18.47 -0.14
C LYS A 53 3.99 17.26 -0.41
N ARG A 54 4.55 16.17 -0.94
CA ARG A 54 3.80 14.90 -1.09
C ARG A 54 3.30 14.37 0.26
N ALA A 55 4.16 14.37 1.27
CA ALA A 55 3.78 13.90 2.61
C ALA A 55 2.62 14.69 3.19
N GLU A 56 2.59 16.03 3.01
CA GLU A 56 1.46 16.87 3.45
C GLU A 56 0.16 16.52 2.71
N LEU A 57 0.22 16.25 1.41
CA LEU A 57 -0.94 15.84 0.64
C LEU A 57 -1.46 14.46 1.09
N TYR A 58 -0.59 13.49 1.30
CA TYR A 58 -1.02 12.18 1.79
C TYR A 58 -1.51 12.22 3.23
N LYS A 59 -1.00 13.13 4.06
CA LYS A 59 -1.58 13.39 5.39
C LYS A 59 -3.00 13.90 5.26
N LYS A 60 -3.24 14.89 4.39
CA LYS A 60 -4.59 15.38 4.10
C LYS A 60 -5.51 14.27 3.57
N ALA A 61 -5.01 13.43 2.67
CA ALA A 61 -5.77 12.27 2.17
C ALA A 61 -6.20 11.33 3.31
N GLN A 62 -5.31 11.05 4.26
CA GLN A 62 -5.62 10.22 5.42
C GLN A 62 -6.66 10.88 6.35
N GLU A 63 -6.63 12.21 6.51
CA GLU A 63 -7.63 12.95 7.28
C GLU A 63 -9.03 12.85 6.65
N ILE A 64 -9.12 12.94 5.31
CA ILE A 64 -10.37 12.74 4.56
C ILE A 64 -10.88 11.31 4.75
N ILE A 65 -10.02 10.31 4.59
CA ILE A 65 -10.36 8.90 4.75
C ILE A 65 -10.83 8.62 6.19
N HIS A 66 -10.16 9.20 7.18
CA HIS A 66 -10.54 9.05 8.58
C HIS A 66 -11.90 9.69 8.88
N ARG A 67 -12.20 10.83 8.29
CA ARG A 67 -13.49 11.52 8.43
C ARG A 67 -14.64 10.71 7.81
N ASP A 68 -14.42 10.18 6.61
CA ASP A 68 -15.45 9.53 5.80
C ASP A 68 -15.60 8.03 6.09
N VAL A 69 -14.60 7.43 6.72
CA VAL A 69 -14.57 6.02 7.18
C VAL A 69 -15.02 5.00 6.10
N PRO A 70 -14.47 5.03 4.87
CA PRO A 70 -14.82 4.03 3.85
C PRO A 70 -14.34 2.63 4.21
N TRP A 71 -13.37 2.53 5.11
CA TRP A 71 -12.79 1.31 5.67
C TRP A 71 -12.63 1.41 7.18
N VAL A 72 -12.63 0.26 7.82
CA VAL A 72 -12.22 0.10 9.22
C VAL A 72 -10.89 -0.63 9.27
N PRO A 73 -9.76 0.07 9.47
CA PRO A 73 -8.47 -0.59 9.65
C PRO A 73 -8.47 -1.41 10.93
N LEU A 74 -8.12 -2.69 10.84
CA LEU A 74 -8.13 -3.61 11.99
C LEU A 74 -6.75 -3.87 12.55
N ALA A 75 -5.76 -4.12 11.68
CA ALA A 75 -4.41 -4.47 12.09
C ALA A 75 -3.39 -4.29 10.96
N HIS A 76 -2.14 -4.10 11.35
CA HIS A 76 -0.98 -4.27 10.48
C HIS A 76 -0.34 -5.63 10.78
N ALA A 77 -0.28 -6.52 9.78
CA ALA A 77 0.29 -7.83 9.95
C ALA A 77 1.83 -7.77 10.02
N THR A 78 2.40 -8.51 10.96
CA THR A 78 3.83 -8.82 10.95
C THR A 78 4.09 -10.01 10.03
N GLN A 79 5.02 -9.87 9.10
CA GLN A 79 5.43 -11.00 8.26
C GLN A 79 6.34 -11.92 9.06
N ILE A 80 5.93 -13.18 9.18
CA ILE A 80 6.69 -14.23 9.88
C ILE A 80 7.02 -15.32 8.87
N ASN A 81 8.31 -15.69 8.78
CA ASN A 81 8.76 -16.84 8.02
C ASN A 81 9.54 -17.78 8.95
N ALA A 82 9.36 -19.07 8.74
CA ALA A 82 10.14 -20.10 9.41
C ALA A 82 10.90 -20.92 8.37
N PHE A 83 12.16 -21.21 8.65
CA PHE A 83 13.01 -22.02 7.81
C PHE A 83 14.01 -22.82 8.67
N ARG A 84 14.61 -23.85 8.09
CA ARG A 84 15.61 -24.70 8.77
C ARG A 84 16.89 -23.89 9.00
N LYS A 85 17.66 -24.24 10.03
CA LYS A 85 18.95 -23.61 10.35
C LYS A 85 19.97 -23.71 9.21
N THR A 86 19.81 -24.69 8.36
CA THR A 86 20.65 -24.90 7.17
C THR A 86 20.34 -23.97 5.99
N VAL A 87 19.30 -23.12 6.09
CA VAL A 87 18.98 -22.11 5.07
C VAL A 87 19.65 -20.81 5.45
N HIS A 88 20.51 -20.32 4.59
CA HIS A 88 21.30 -19.10 4.77
C HIS A 88 20.92 -18.04 3.74
N ASP A 89 21.19 -16.76 4.06
CA ASP A 89 21.03 -15.57 3.21
C ASP A 89 19.63 -15.35 2.62
N TYR A 90 18.61 -15.94 3.27
CA TYR A 90 17.22 -15.59 2.98
C TYR A 90 16.78 -14.40 3.83
N PHE A 91 16.22 -13.38 3.19
CA PHE A 91 15.69 -12.19 3.87
C PHE A 91 14.26 -11.88 3.49
N LEU A 92 13.53 -11.24 4.41
CA LEU A 92 12.18 -10.77 4.18
C LEU A 92 12.21 -9.44 3.43
N HIS A 93 11.48 -9.37 2.31
CA HIS A 93 11.30 -8.11 1.61
C HIS A 93 10.06 -7.37 2.13
N PRO A 94 10.11 -6.04 2.35
CA PRO A 94 8.98 -5.26 2.89
C PRO A 94 7.66 -5.40 2.10
N THR A 95 7.74 -5.64 0.79
CA THR A 95 6.59 -5.84 -0.09
C THR A 95 6.14 -7.31 -0.19
N SER A 96 6.52 -8.16 0.75
CA SER A 96 6.21 -9.62 0.77
C SER A 96 6.73 -10.43 -0.43
N ARG A 97 7.52 -9.84 -1.30
CA ARG A 97 8.14 -10.57 -2.42
C ARG A 97 9.14 -11.60 -1.91
N LYS A 98 9.17 -12.74 -2.56
CA LYS A 98 10.08 -13.86 -2.20
C LYS A 98 11.29 -13.84 -3.11
N PHE A 99 12.45 -13.44 -2.60
CA PHE A 99 13.71 -13.45 -3.31
C PHE A 99 14.57 -14.59 -2.81
N PHE A 100 14.69 -15.64 -3.61
CA PHE A 100 15.52 -16.82 -3.30
C PHE A 100 16.94 -16.72 -3.90
N TYR A 101 17.22 -15.71 -4.71
CA TYR A 101 18.49 -15.57 -5.41
C TYR A 101 19.72 -15.66 -4.50
N PRO A 102 19.79 -14.99 -3.33
CA PRO A 102 20.94 -15.10 -2.45
C PRO A 102 20.87 -16.31 -1.51
N ALA A 103 19.72 -16.98 -1.41
CA ALA A 103 19.52 -18.04 -0.44
C ALA A 103 20.22 -19.34 -0.88
N TRP A 104 20.88 -20.01 0.06
CA TRP A 104 21.52 -21.30 -0.16
C TRP A 104 21.28 -22.25 1.01
N ILE A 105 21.52 -23.53 0.78
CA ILE A 105 21.34 -24.60 1.77
C ILE A 105 22.67 -25.24 2.06
N GLU A 106 23.03 -25.21 3.34
CA GLU A 106 24.17 -25.96 3.85
C GLU A 106 23.90 -27.48 3.76
N LYS A 107 24.86 -28.23 3.23
CA LYS A 107 24.76 -29.69 3.06
C LYS A 107 25.22 -30.44 4.30
#